data_6515d14ca320c546ca62274b62a63836
#
_entry.id   6515d14ca320c546ca62274b62a63836
#
_cell.length_a   1.000
_cell.length_b   1.000
_cell.length_c   1.000
_cell.angle_alpha   90.00
_cell.angle_beta   90.00
_cell.angle_gamma   90.00
#
_symmetry.space_group_name_H-M   'P 1'
#
loop_
_entity.id
_entity.type
_entity.pdbx_description
1 polymer ?
#
loop_
_entity_poly.entity_id
_entity_poly.type
_entity_poly.pdbx_seq_one_letter_code
_entity_poly.pdbx_strand_id
1 'polypeptide(L)'
;YSFESSSKFCSKLFIYDDLKDKYGYTSEEGCYADRHSHRAEWYDAICNYNIPDAARLGREIFKQHDIYCGLRNKREFFAMKNTGVFDYCIWVDRSKYLTPESKDSMSLEQWMADYTIDNNGTLEDLEFWVDDLYNYRLG
;
A
#
# COMPACT_ATOMS: atom_id res chain seq x y z
N TYR A 1 -8.77 13.24 6.81
CA TYR A 1 -8.72 11.97 6.07
C TYR A 1 -8.15 10.85 6.93
N SER A 2 -8.84 9.73 6.99
CA SER A 2 -8.32 8.52 7.63
C SER A 2 -7.57 7.65 6.60
N PHE A 3 -6.59 6.89 7.07
CA PHE A 3 -5.82 6.01 6.20
C PHE A 3 -5.58 4.64 6.85
N GLU A 4 -5.37 3.63 6.02
CA GLU A 4 -4.95 2.31 6.45
C GLU A 4 -3.96 1.71 5.44
N SER A 5 -2.99 1.00 5.95
CA SER A 5 -2.04 0.26 5.14
C SER A 5 -2.62 -1.10 4.77
N SER A 6 -2.41 -1.51 3.52
CA SER A 6 -2.85 -2.83 3.05
C SER A 6 -2.24 -3.96 3.89
N SER A 7 -0.96 -3.88 4.19
CA SER A 7 -0.29 -4.90 4.98
C SER A 7 -0.79 -4.95 6.42
N LYS A 8 -1.04 -3.80 7.04
CA LYS A 8 -1.57 -3.77 8.41
C LYS A 8 -2.99 -4.30 8.49
N PHE A 9 -3.83 -3.95 7.54
CA PHE A 9 -5.19 -4.47 7.43
C PHE A 9 -5.18 -5.99 7.27
N CYS A 10 -4.38 -6.51 6.34
CA CYS A 10 -4.28 -7.94 6.09
C CYS A 10 -3.61 -8.70 7.24
N SER A 11 -2.66 -8.08 7.95
CA SER A 11 -2.03 -8.67 9.14
C SER A 11 -3.08 -9.07 10.16
N LYS A 12 -3.99 -8.16 10.49
CA LYS A 12 -5.07 -8.40 11.45
C LYS A 12 -6.12 -9.36 10.91
N LEU A 13 -6.41 -9.29 9.61
CA LEU A 13 -7.48 -10.05 9.00
C LEU A 13 -7.14 -11.53 8.87
N PHE A 14 -5.92 -11.87 8.41
CA PHE A 14 -5.56 -13.27 8.15
C PHE A 14 -4.06 -13.60 8.21
N ILE A 15 -3.15 -12.66 7.88
CA ILE A 15 -1.71 -13.02 7.73
C ILE A 15 -1.09 -13.47 9.04
N TYR A 16 -1.40 -12.80 10.14
CA TYR A 16 -0.88 -13.21 11.44
C TYR A 16 -1.30 -14.66 11.77
N ASP A 17 -2.56 -14.98 11.58
CA ASP A 17 -3.04 -16.35 11.84
C ASP A 17 -2.38 -17.39 10.95
N ASP A 18 -2.09 -17.02 9.70
CA ASP A 18 -1.43 -17.93 8.73
C ASP A 18 0.05 -18.15 9.05
N LEU A 19 0.75 -17.14 9.58
CA LEU A 19 2.21 -17.18 9.73
C LEU A 19 2.70 -17.39 11.17
N LYS A 20 1.85 -17.23 12.17
CA LYS A 20 2.28 -17.25 13.58
C LYS A 20 2.99 -18.55 13.97
N ASP A 21 2.51 -19.70 13.51
CA ASP A 21 3.10 -21.00 13.84
C ASP A 21 4.39 -21.24 13.04
N LYS A 22 4.42 -20.81 11.79
CA LYS A 22 5.58 -20.98 10.90
C LYS A 22 6.81 -20.25 11.41
N TYR A 23 6.63 -19.02 11.91
CA TYR A 23 7.73 -18.16 12.36
C TYR A 23 7.78 -17.95 13.87
N GLY A 24 6.88 -18.57 14.61
CA GLY A 24 6.87 -18.48 16.07
C GLY A 24 6.46 -17.12 16.62
N TYR A 25 5.62 -16.36 15.90
CA TYR A 25 5.14 -15.07 16.40
C TYR A 25 4.21 -15.26 17.60
N THR A 26 4.39 -14.41 18.60
CA THR A 26 3.56 -14.38 19.82
C THR A 26 2.56 -13.24 19.82
N SER A 27 2.66 -12.31 18.86
CA SER A 27 1.75 -11.16 18.74
C SER A 27 1.60 -10.74 17.28
N GLU A 28 0.46 -10.14 16.96
CA GLU A 28 0.21 -9.56 15.63
C GLU A 28 1.21 -8.43 15.34
N GLU A 29 1.53 -7.61 16.34
CA GLU A 29 2.51 -6.53 16.21
C GLU A 29 3.90 -7.06 15.84
N GLY A 30 4.32 -8.18 16.43
CA GLY A 30 5.59 -8.83 16.10
C GLY A 30 5.62 -9.35 14.67
N CYS A 31 4.54 -9.95 14.22
CA CYS A 31 4.38 -10.41 12.85
C CYS A 31 4.45 -9.24 11.87
N TYR A 32 3.73 -8.16 12.12
CA TYR A 32 3.73 -6.98 11.28
C TYR A 32 5.10 -6.31 11.25
N ALA A 33 5.77 -6.19 12.39
CA ALA A 33 7.11 -5.57 12.47
C ALA A 33 8.15 -6.35 11.66
N ASP A 34 8.01 -7.69 11.55
CA ASP A 34 8.93 -8.57 10.83
C ASP A 34 8.60 -8.72 9.34
N ARG A 35 7.57 -8.06 8.83
CA ARG A 35 7.10 -8.22 7.45
C ARG A 35 8.18 -7.95 6.39
N HIS A 36 9.12 -7.06 6.68
CA HIS A 36 10.20 -6.73 5.74
C HIS A 36 11.13 -7.90 5.45
N SER A 37 11.21 -8.87 6.37
CA SER A 37 12.00 -10.10 6.17
C SER A 37 11.27 -11.14 5.32
N HIS A 38 9.97 -10.93 5.05
CA HIS A 38 9.12 -11.89 4.33
C HIS A 38 8.26 -11.21 3.26
N ARG A 39 8.83 -10.23 2.54
CA ARG A 39 8.09 -9.39 1.59
C ARG A 39 7.37 -10.19 0.51
N ALA A 40 8.04 -11.16 -0.09
CA ALA A 40 7.45 -11.97 -1.16
C ALA A 40 6.25 -12.76 -0.65
N GLU A 41 6.36 -13.33 0.54
CA GLU A 41 5.28 -14.11 1.17
C GLU A 41 4.07 -13.23 1.50
N TRP A 42 4.30 -12.03 2.02
CA TRP A 42 3.24 -11.05 2.28
C TRP A 42 2.58 -10.58 0.99
N TYR A 43 3.39 -10.31 -0.03
CA TYR A 43 2.88 -9.92 -1.34
C TYR A 43 1.97 -11.00 -1.94
N ASP A 44 2.42 -12.25 -1.91
CA ASP A 44 1.65 -13.38 -2.43
C ASP A 44 0.35 -13.60 -1.65
N ALA A 45 0.40 -13.46 -0.32
CA ALA A 45 -0.78 -13.60 0.53
C ALA A 45 -1.85 -12.54 0.19
N ILE A 46 -1.45 -11.31 -0.03
CA ILE A 46 -2.35 -10.23 -0.43
C ILE A 46 -2.90 -10.46 -1.84
N CYS A 47 -2.06 -10.88 -2.78
CA CYS A 47 -2.50 -11.23 -4.13
C CYS A 47 -3.53 -12.36 -4.11
N ASN A 48 -3.32 -13.37 -3.28
CA ASN A 48 -4.24 -14.51 -3.14
C ASN A 48 -5.58 -14.08 -2.52
N TYR A 49 -5.57 -13.15 -1.56
CA TYR A 49 -6.80 -12.59 -1.00
C TYR A 49 -7.66 -11.93 -2.06
N ASN A 50 -7.03 -11.35 -3.08
CA ASN A 50 -7.68 -10.67 -4.20
C ASN A 50 -8.00 -11.59 -5.38
N ILE A 51 -8.17 -12.88 -5.15
CA ILE A 51 -8.60 -13.83 -6.17
C ILE A 51 -9.99 -14.37 -5.78
N PRO A 52 -10.98 -14.36 -6.69
CA PRO A 52 -10.93 -13.91 -8.09
C PRO A 52 -11.10 -12.40 -8.28
N ASP A 53 -11.45 -11.67 -7.24
CA ASP A 53 -11.74 -10.23 -7.30
C ASP A 53 -10.53 -9.40 -6.88
N ALA A 54 -9.81 -8.84 -7.85
CA ALA A 54 -8.60 -8.06 -7.61
C ALA A 54 -8.84 -6.71 -6.91
N ALA A 55 -10.08 -6.23 -6.83
CA ALA A 55 -10.44 -5.01 -6.11
C ALA A 55 -10.98 -5.27 -4.70
N ARG A 56 -11.02 -6.51 -4.24
CA ARG A 56 -11.61 -6.91 -2.97
C ARG A 56 -11.03 -6.17 -1.76
N LEU A 57 -9.71 -6.20 -1.61
CA LEU A 57 -9.04 -5.55 -0.49
C LEU A 57 -9.25 -4.03 -0.52
N GLY A 58 -9.13 -3.42 -1.69
CA GLY A 58 -9.36 -1.99 -1.86
C GLY A 58 -10.76 -1.58 -1.41
N ARG A 59 -11.78 -2.30 -1.83
CA ARG A 59 -13.15 -2.02 -1.40
C ARG A 59 -13.32 -2.18 0.11
N GLU A 60 -12.73 -3.20 0.70
CA GLU A 60 -12.82 -3.41 2.15
C GLU A 60 -12.17 -2.27 2.93
N ILE A 61 -11.00 -1.80 2.50
CA ILE A 61 -10.31 -0.69 3.16
C ILE A 61 -11.11 0.60 2.99
N PHE A 62 -11.60 0.91 1.79
CA PHE A 62 -12.34 2.14 1.54
C PHE A 62 -13.74 2.19 2.17
N LYS A 63 -14.25 1.10 2.69
CA LYS A 63 -15.45 1.13 3.54
C LYS A 63 -15.22 1.82 4.88
N GLN A 64 -13.98 1.85 5.36
CA GLN A 64 -13.64 2.34 6.69
C GLN A 64 -12.67 3.52 6.67
N HIS A 65 -11.94 3.72 5.57
CA HIS A 65 -10.87 4.70 5.46
C HIS A 65 -10.95 5.47 4.15
N ASP A 66 -10.38 6.68 4.15
CA ASP A 66 -10.34 7.55 2.97
C ASP A 66 -9.13 7.28 2.07
N ILE A 67 -8.06 6.73 2.64
CA ILE A 67 -6.78 6.55 1.95
C ILE A 67 -6.29 5.11 2.13
N TYR A 68 -5.97 4.48 1.01
CA TYR A 68 -5.35 3.16 0.95
C TYR A 68 -3.84 3.33 0.75
N CYS A 69 -3.04 2.85 1.68
CA CYS A 69 -1.57 2.92 1.61
C CYS A 69 -0.99 1.54 1.28
N GLY A 70 0.06 1.53 0.45
CA GLY A 70 0.80 0.31 0.17
C GLY A 70 0.29 -0.51 -0.99
N LEU A 71 -0.39 0.11 -1.94
CA LEU A 71 -0.76 -0.54 -3.20
C LEU A 71 0.50 -0.90 -3.98
N ARG A 72 0.66 -2.16 -4.38
CA ARG A 72 1.90 -2.66 -4.99
C ARG A 72 1.69 -3.49 -6.24
N ASN A 73 0.48 -3.97 -6.49
CA ASN A 73 0.18 -4.92 -7.55
C ASN A 73 -0.58 -4.26 -8.69
N LYS A 74 -0.08 -4.45 -9.91
CA LYS A 74 -0.65 -3.86 -11.13
C LYS A 74 -2.08 -4.36 -11.40
N ARG A 75 -2.34 -5.63 -11.19
CA ARG A 75 -3.67 -6.23 -11.39
C ARG A 75 -4.69 -5.62 -10.42
N GLU A 76 -4.31 -5.47 -9.16
CA GLU A 76 -5.12 -4.82 -8.13
C GLU A 76 -5.40 -3.36 -8.50
N PHE A 77 -4.36 -2.61 -8.90
CA PHE A 77 -4.49 -1.22 -9.32
C PHE A 77 -5.51 -1.04 -10.43
N PHE A 78 -5.40 -1.81 -11.50
CA PHE A 78 -6.31 -1.68 -12.64
C PHE A 78 -7.71 -2.12 -12.31
N ALA A 79 -7.88 -3.17 -11.51
CA ALA A 79 -9.21 -3.60 -11.07
C ALA A 79 -9.91 -2.52 -10.24
N MET A 80 -9.19 -1.89 -9.32
CA MET A 80 -9.72 -0.80 -8.50
C MET A 80 -10.03 0.44 -9.34
N LYS A 81 -9.12 0.82 -10.24
CA LYS A 81 -9.32 1.98 -11.11
C LYS A 81 -10.50 1.78 -12.05
N ASN A 82 -10.58 0.62 -12.71
CA ASN A 82 -11.62 0.34 -13.69
C ASN A 82 -13.01 0.19 -13.08
N THR A 83 -13.10 -0.12 -11.81
CA THR A 83 -14.37 -0.26 -11.07
C THR A 83 -14.70 0.96 -10.20
N GLY A 84 -13.90 2.02 -10.27
CA GLY A 84 -14.16 3.27 -9.55
C GLY A 84 -13.97 3.18 -8.04
N VAL A 85 -13.11 2.30 -7.56
CA VAL A 85 -12.88 2.10 -6.12
C VAL A 85 -12.10 3.25 -5.50
N PHE A 86 -11.23 3.90 -6.26
CA PHE A 86 -10.54 5.12 -5.83
C PHE A 86 -10.66 6.22 -6.88
N ASP A 87 -10.53 7.48 -6.43
CA ASP A 87 -10.64 8.66 -7.28
C ASP A 87 -9.27 9.19 -7.74
N TYR A 88 -8.22 8.94 -6.94
CA TYR A 88 -6.93 9.59 -7.14
C TYR A 88 -5.78 8.68 -6.66
N CYS A 89 -4.75 8.57 -7.47
CA CYS A 89 -3.57 7.76 -7.15
C CYS A 89 -2.34 8.64 -6.98
N ILE A 90 -1.63 8.47 -5.87
CA ILE A 90 -0.48 9.26 -5.49
C ILE A 90 0.75 8.35 -5.40
N TRP A 91 1.83 8.76 -6.05
CA TRP A 91 3.15 8.14 -5.92
C TRP A 91 4.02 8.96 -5.00
N VAL A 92 4.58 8.34 -3.97
CA VAL A 92 5.54 8.99 -3.07
C VAL A 92 6.94 8.55 -3.47
N ASP A 93 7.74 9.48 -3.99
CA ASP A 93 9.09 9.19 -4.46
C ASP A 93 10.12 9.48 -3.36
N ARG A 94 10.80 8.43 -2.91
CA ARG A 94 11.94 8.50 -1.99
C ARG A 94 13.14 7.75 -2.57
N SER A 95 13.25 7.69 -3.88
CA SER A 95 14.25 6.90 -4.61
C SER A 95 15.69 7.31 -4.33
N LYS A 96 15.93 8.55 -3.90
CA LYS A 96 17.27 9.03 -3.51
C LYS A 96 17.83 8.29 -2.29
N TYR A 97 16.94 7.80 -1.40
CA TYR A 97 17.34 7.17 -0.14
C TYR A 97 16.98 5.69 -0.05
N LEU A 98 16.06 5.23 -0.87
CA LEU A 98 15.57 3.85 -0.82
C LEU A 98 15.93 3.12 -2.11
N THR A 99 16.43 1.89 -1.97
CA THR A 99 16.66 0.99 -3.09
C THR A 99 15.32 0.62 -3.72
N PRO A 100 15.22 0.56 -5.06
CA PRO A 100 14.01 0.08 -5.73
C PRO A 100 13.62 -1.32 -5.23
N GLU A 101 12.33 -1.53 -5.02
CA GLU A 101 11.82 -2.84 -4.65
C GLU A 101 11.90 -3.80 -5.84
N SER A 102 12.08 -5.10 -5.56
CA SER A 102 12.08 -6.11 -6.59
C SER A 102 10.69 -6.25 -7.22
N LYS A 103 10.66 -6.73 -8.47
CA LYS A 103 9.40 -6.98 -9.17
C LYS A 103 8.53 -8.04 -8.48
N ASP A 104 9.13 -8.85 -7.62
CA ASP A 104 8.41 -9.87 -6.84
C ASP A 104 7.50 -9.26 -5.76
N SER A 105 7.74 -8.00 -5.38
CA SER A 105 6.95 -7.31 -4.35
C SER A 105 6.40 -5.96 -4.80
N MET A 106 6.68 -5.53 -6.05
CA MET A 106 6.21 -4.25 -6.58
C MET A 106 6.13 -4.31 -8.11
N SER A 107 4.94 -4.27 -8.66
CA SER A 107 4.74 -4.22 -10.12
C SER A 107 4.21 -2.88 -10.62
N LEU A 108 3.94 -1.92 -9.72
CA LEU A 108 3.49 -0.58 -10.09
C LEU A 108 4.65 0.29 -10.54
N GLU A 109 4.35 1.26 -11.39
CA GLU A 109 5.29 2.23 -11.92
C GLU A 109 4.78 3.66 -11.70
N GLN A 110 5.69 4.61 -11.56
CA GLN A 110 5.36 5.99 -11.23
C GLN A 110 4.38 6.64 -12.21
N TRP A 111 4.48 6.32 -13.50
CA TRP A 111 3.62 6.90 -14.53
C TRP A 111 2.13 6.56 -14.35
N MET A 112 1.81 5.52 -13.56
CA MET A 112 0.43 5.11 -13.28
C MET A 112 -0.28 6.05 -12.32
N ALA A 113 0.47 6.85 -11.55
CA ALA A 113 -0.10 7.77 -10.57
C ALA A 113 -0.56 9.07 -11.22
N ASP A 114 -1.55 9.71 -10.59
CA ASP A 114 -2.06 11.02 -11.00
C ASP A 114 -1.19 12.16 -10.49
N TYR A 115 -0.47 11.93 -9.40
CA TYR A 115 0.37 12.93 -8.76
C TYR A 115 1.57 12.26 -8.08
N THR A 116 2.73 12.92 -8.14
CA THR A 116 3.94 12.46 -7.46
C THR A 116 4.32 13.43 -6.35
N ILE A 117 4.49 12.90 -5.14
CA ILE A 117 5.08 13.63 -4.02
C ILE A 117 6.58 13.31 -3.99
N ASP A 118 7.40 14.35 -4.13
CA ASP A 118 8.85 14.22 -3.99
C ASP A 118 9.23 14.24 -2.50
N ASN A 119 9.53 13.08 -1.95
CA ASN A 119 9.95 12.90 -0.56
C ASN A 119 11.45 12.65 -0.46
N ASN A 120 12.26 13.34 -1.28
CA ASN A 120 13.72 13.23 -1.27
C ASN A 120 14.39 14.40 -0.56
N GLY A 121 13.66 15.39 -0.09
CA GLY A 121 14.16 16.57 0.61
C GLY A 121 13.92 16.52 2.11
N THR A 122 13.68 17.70 2.69
CA THR A 122 13.40 17.88 4.12
C THR A 122 11.94 17.61 4.45
N LEU A 123 11.61 17.59 5.75
CA LEU A 123 10.21 17.55 6.20
C LEU A 123 9.43 18.77 5.73
N GLU A 124 10.06 19.95 5.68
CA GLU A 124 9.41 21.17 5.16
C GLU A 124 9.06 21.01 3.67
N ASP A 125 9.95 20.41 2.89
CA ASP A 125 9.68 20.10 1.48
C ASP A 125 8.51 19.15 1.33
N LEU A 126 8.45 18.11 2.17
CA LEU A 126 7.34 17.16 2.18
C LEU A 126 6.02 17.85 2.51
N GLU A 127 6.01 18.71 3.52
CA GLU A 127 4.81 19.49 3.90
C GLU A 127 4.33 20.36 2.74
N PHE A 128 5.26 21.01 2.02
CA PHE A 128 4.92 21.80 0.82
C PHE A 128 4.20 20.94 -0.22
N TRP A 129 4.71 19.75 -0.52
CA TRP A 129 4.11 18.85 -1.51
C TRP A 129 2.73 18.34 -1.07
N VAL A 130 2.57 18.05 0.21
CA VAL A 130 1.28 17.63 0.77
C VAL A 130 0.27 18.76 0.73
N ASP A 131 0.67 19.99 1.07
CA ASP A 131 -0.19 21.17 1.00
C ASP A 131 -0.59 21.49 -0.45
N ASP A 132 0.33 21.35 -1.40
CA ASP A 132 0.04 21.53 -2.83
C ASP A 132 -1.01 20.51 -3.29
N LEU A 133 -0.83 19.25 -2.92
CA LEU A 133 -1.78 18.19 -3.24
C LEU A 133 -3.16 18.51 -2.67
N TYR A 134 -3.23 18.81 -1.38
CA TYR A 134 -4.48 19.06 -0.70
C TYR A 134 -5.22 20.28 -1.26
N ASN A 135 -4.51 21.41 -1.44
CA ASN A 135 -5.14 22.67 -1.82
C ASN A 135 -5.49 22.74 -3.31
N TYR A 136 -4.69 22.15 -4.19
CA TYR A 136 -4.80 22.37 -5.62
C TYR A 136 -5.20 21.12 -6.42
N ARG A 137 -5.15 19.94 -5.82
CA ARG A 137 -5.47 18.69 -6.51
C ARG A 137 -6.69 17.98 -5.95
N LEU A 138 -6.81 17.95 -4.63
CA LEU A 138 -7.91 17.28 -3.93
C LEU A 138 -8.98 18.25 -3.43
N GLY A 139 -8.62 19.50 -3.22
CA GLY A 139 -9.55 20.54 -2.78
C GLY A 139 -10.33 21.20 -3.92
#